data_95309061b2b4fc73f2d9160c81834c74
#
_entry.id   95309061b2b4fc73f2d9160c81834c74
#
_cell.length_a   1.000
_cell.length_b   1.000
_cell.length_c   1.000
_cell.angle_alpha   90.00
_cell.angle_beta   90.00
_cell.angle_gamma   90.00
#
_symmetry.space_group_name_H-M   'P 1'
#
loop_
_entity.id
_entity.type
_entity.pdbx_description
1 polymer ?
#
loop_
_entity_poly.entity_id
_entity_poly.type
_entity_poly.pdbx_seq_one_letter_code
_entity_poly.pdbx_strand_id
1 'polypeptide(L)'
;YKRQVVGHEIGHVVHTDSKDAMKNAYLRSAVKNAAGAANDKVAKLTDSELGAMAEALAGAQFSQKQENEADDYGVEFCVKNGIDPYAMANALSKLAELAKDAPKASYAQRMFSSHPDTQKRIERTKAKADSYAKK
;
A
#
# COMPACT_ATOMS: atom_id res chain seq x y z
N TYR A 1 1.26 -1.21 17.03
CA TYR A 1 1.47 -1.47 15.58
C TYR A 1 1.00 -0.31 14.68
N LYS A 2 0.13 0.59 15.18
CA LYS A 2 -0.40 1.73 14.41
C LYS A 2 0.70 2.64 13.84
N ARG A 3 1.74 2.93 14.63
CA ARG A 3 2.86 3.78 14.19
C ARG A 3 3.65 3.16 13.03
N GLN A 4 3.81 1.84 13.04
CA GLN A 4 4.52 1.09 12.01
C GLN A 4 3.74 1.08 10.70
N VAL A 5 2.42 0.87 10.78
CA VAL A 5 1.53 0.99 9.61
C VAL A 5 1.61 2.40 9.03
N VAL A 6 1.56 3.44 9.88
CA VAL A 6 1.72 4.83 9.42
C VAL A 6 3.08 5.04 8.74
N GLY A 7 4.17 4.51 9.30
CA GLY A 7 5.50 4.59 8.68
C GLY A 7 5.56 3.91 7.31
N HIS A 8 4.92 2.77 7.14
CA HIS A 8 4.79 2.07 5.86
C HIS A 8 3.99 2.90 4.83
N GLU A 9 2.83 3.42 5.22
CA GLU A 9 2.01 4.27 4.35
C GLU A 9 2.73 5.56 3.93
N ILE A 10 3.50 6.17 4.84
CA ILE A 10 4.38 7.30 4.51
C ILE A 10 5.43 6.86 3.50
N GLY A 11 5.94 5.63 3.59
CA GLY A 11 6.86 5.06 2.60
C GLY A 11 6.28 5.08 1.20
N HIS A 12 5.04 4.64 1.00
CA HIS A 12 4.35 4.72 -0.29
C HIS A 12 4.18 6.15 -0.80
N VAL A 13 3.93 7.10 0.09
CA VAL A 13 3.83 8.52 -0.26
C VAL A 13 5.18 9.08 -0.69
N VAL A 14 6.24 8.79 0.07
CA VAL A 14 7.61 9.27 -0.22
C VAL A 14 8.12 8.72 -1.56
N HIS A 15 7.83 7.45 -1.87
CA HIS A 15 8.21 6.83 -3.13
C HIS A 15 7.23 7.13 -4.29
N THR A 16 6.23 7.98 -4.07
CA THR A 16 5.21 8.37 -5.07
C THR A 16 4.32 7.24 -5.58
N ASP A 17 4.29 6.09 -4.89
CA ASP A 17 3.53 4.89 -5.29
C ASP A 17 2.04 5.17 -5.44
N SER A 18 1.47 5.94 -4.51
CA SER A 18 0.06 6.35 -4.55
C SER A 18 -0.24 7.25 -5.76
N LYS A 19 0.72 8.11 -6.14
CA LYS A 19 0.61 8.96 -7.34
C LYS A 19 0.63 8.12 -8.62
N ASP A 20 1.51 7.12 -8.68
CA ASP A 20 1.60 6.21 -9.82
C ASP A 20 0.35 5.34 -9.93
N ALA A 21 -0.18 4.83 -8.82
CA ALA A 21 -1.46 4.11 -8.78
C ALA A 21 -2.61 4.98 -9.28
N MET A 22 -2.69 6.25 -8.85
CA MET A 22 -3.69 7.21 -9.32
C MET A 22 -3.55 7.51 -10.80
N LYS A 23 -2.33 7.75 -11.30
CA LYS A 23 -2.05 7.96 -12.72
C LYS A 23 -2.49 6.77 -13.57
N ASN A 24 -2.17 5.56 -13.14
CA ASN A 24 -2.54 4.33 -13.82
C ASN A 24 -4.06 4.12 -13.82
N ALA A 25 -4.76 4.41 -12.72
CA ALA A 25 -6.22 4.35 -12.63
C ALA A 25 -6.86 5.37 -13.59
N TYR A 26 -6.32 6.60 -13.63
CA TYR A 26 -6.79 7.65 -14.55
C TYR A 26 -6.58 7.26 -16.02
N LEU A 27 -5.41 6.74 -16.37
CA LEU A 27 -5.12 6.28 -17.75
C LEU A 27 -6.05 5.14 -18.18
N ARG A 28 -6.32 4.17 -17.30
CA ARG A 28 -7.27 3.08 -17.58
C ARG A 28 -8.68 3.60 -17.81
N SER A 29 -9.13 4.55 -17.00
CA SER A 29 -10.44 5.20 -17.16
C SER A 29 -10.51 6.00 -18.48
N ALA A 30 -9.46 6.75 -18.80
CA ALA A 30 -9.38 7.54 -20.05
C ALA A 30 -9.40 6.61 -21.30
N VAL A 31 -8.67 5.51 -21.27
CA VAL A 31 -8.67 4.52 -22.38
C VAL A 31 -10.05 3.88 -22.53
N LYS A 32 -10.71 3.52 -21.42
CA LYS A 32 -12.05 2.95 -21.44
C LYS A 32 -13.08 3.93 -22.00
N ASN A 33 -12.96 5.21 -21.64
CA ASN A 33 -13.84 6.28 -22.14
C ASN A 33 -13.55 6.63 -23.60
N ALA A 34 -12.28 6.65 -24.03
CA ALA A 34 -11.90 6.89 -25.43
C ALA A 34 -12.40 5.77 -26.36
N ALA A 35 -12.45 4.52 -25.90
CA ALA A 35 -13.03 3.39 -26.65
C ALA A 35 -14.57 3.51 -26.77
N GLY A 36 -15.23 4.29 -25.90
CA GLY A 36 -16.68 4.53 -25.92
C GLY A 36 -17.11 5.86 -26.54
N ALA A 37 -16.18 6.79 -26.77
CA ALA A 37 -16.48 8.17 -27.21
C ALA A 37 -15.99 8.44 -28.63
N ALA A 38 -16.75 8.02 -29.62
CA ALA A 38 -16.66 8.56 -30.98
C ALA A 38 -17.39 9.90 -31.12
N ASN A 39 -17.69 10.64 -30.05
CA ASN A 39 -18.37 11.94 -30.11
C ASN A 39 -17.85 12.91 -29.06
N ASP A 40 -17.34 14.06 -29.59
CA ASP A 40 -17.07 15.35 -28.99
C ASP A 40 -17.81 15.66 -27.67
N LYS A 41 -17.14 15.40 -26.54
CA LYS A 41 -17.28 16.24 -25.34
C LYS A 41 -16.12 15.90 -24.40
N VAL A 42 -15.31 16.92 -24.07
CA VAL A 42 -14.45 16.90 -22.89
C VAL A 42 -15.32 16.45 -21.72
N ALA A 43 -15.23 15.17 -21.37
CA ALA A 43 -16.03 14.60 -20.31
C ALA A 43 -15.60 15.23 -18.99
N LYS A 44 -16.46 16.08 -18.42
CA LYS A 44 -16.39 16.39 -17.00
C LYS A 44 -16.49 15.05 -16.28
N LEU A 45 -15.50 14.73 -15.45
CA LEU A 45 -15.55 13.56 -14.56
C LEU A 45 -16.88 13.61 -13.81
N THR A 46 -17.72 12.62 -14.02
CA THR A 46 -18.97 12.46 -13.30
C THR A 46 -18.68 11.96 -11.88
N ASP A 47 -19.60 12.17 -10.94
CA ASP A 47 -19.45 11.62 -9.57
C ASP A 47 -19.28 10.12 -9.59
N SER A 48 -19.87 9.40 -10.56
CA SER A 48 -19.69 7.95 -10.74
C SER A 48 -18.28 7.59 -11.23
N GLU A 49 -17.62 8.43 -12.02
CA GLU A 49 -16.24 8.21 -12.47
C GLU A 49 -15.24 8.51 -11.35
N LEU A 50 -15.48 9.54 -10.55
CA LEU A 50 -14.71 9.81 -9.33
C LEU A 50 -14.87 8.68 -8.32
N GLY A 51 -16.09 8.15 -8.15
CA GLY A 51 -16.36 6.98 -7.32
C GLY A 51 -15.61 5.72 -7.81
N ALA A 52 -15.65 5.46 -9.12
CA ALA A 52 -14.92 4.34 -9.72
C ALA A 52 -13.40 4.49 -9.60
N MET A 53 -12.87 5.71 -9.69
CA MET A 53 -11.45 5.97 -9.44
C MET A 53 -11.07 5.75 -7.97
N ALA A 54 -11.90 6.22 -7.04
CA ALA A 54 -11.67 5.99 -5.61
C ALA A 54 -11.71 4.49 -5.26
N GLU A 55 -12.64 3.74 -5.85
CA GLU A 55 -12.73 2.30 -5.70
C GLU A 55 -11.53 1.57 -6.31
N ALA A 56 -11.08 1.99 -7.49
CA ALA A 56 -9.89 1.44 -8.15
C ALA A 56 -8.61 1.70 -7.33
N LEU A 57 -8.50 2.87 -6.69
CA LEU A 57 -7.40 3.19 -5.79
C LEU A 57 -7.45 2.35 -4.51
N ALA A 58 -8.65 2.19 -3.93
CA ALA A 58 -8.85 1.35 -2.74
C ALA A 58 -8.58 -0.13 -3.00
N GLY A 59 -8.74 -0.59 -4.25
CA GLY A 59 -8.44 -1.95 -4.69
C GLY A 59 -7.07 -2.11 -5.37
N ALA A 60 -6.28 -1.04 -5.48
CA ALA A 60 -4.96 -1.10 -6.09
C ALA A 60 -4.04 -1.99 -5.25
N GLN A 61 -3.39 -2.94 -5.91
CA GLN A 61 -2.31 -3.71 -5.32
C GLN A 61 -0.98 -3.07 -5.69
N PHE A 62 -0.15 -2.83 -4.69
CA PHE A 62 1.21 -2.38 -4.91
C PHE A 62 2.09 -3.54 -5.39
N SER A 63 3.08 -3.26 -6.21
CA SER A 63 4.07 -4.25 -6.64
C SER A 63 4.94 -4.68 -5.45
N GLN A 64 5.51 -5.88 -5.52
CA GLN A 64 6.43 -6.37 -4.48
C GLN A 64 7.61 -5.41 -4.24
N LYS A 65 8.07 -4.72 -5.29
CA LYS A 65 9.12 -3.71 -5.17
C LYS A 65 8.65 -2.52 -4.33
N GLN A 66 7.47 -1.97 -4.62
CA GLN A 66 6.88 -0.86 -3.88
C GLN A 66 6.65 -1.21 -2.41
N GLU A 67 6.10 -2.43 -2.15
CA GLU A 67 5.93 -2.94 -0.79
C GLU A 67 7.26 -3.04 -0.04
N ASN A 68 8.30 -3.53 -0.70
CA ASN A 68 9.63 -3.65 -0.11
C ASN A 68 10.24 -2.28 0.22
N GLU A 69 10.08 -1.30 -0.65
CA GLU A 69 10.58 0.07 -0.44
C GLU A 69 9.82 0.77 0.71
N ALA A 70 8.49 0.57 0.78
CA ALA A 70 7.68 1.09 1.88
C ALA A 70 8.00 0.42 3.23
N ASP A 71 8.24 -0.89 3.24
CA ASP A 71 8.67 -1.62 4.43
C ASP A 71 10.05 -1.17 4.91
N ASP A 72 10.99 -0.95 3.98
CA ASP A 72 12.32 -0.43 4.29
C ASP A 72 12.22 0.94 4.95
N TYR A 73 11.41 1.81 4.40
CA TYR A 73 11.14 3.12 4.99
C TYR A 73 10.50 2.98 6.40
N GLY A 74 9.57 2.04 6.56
CA GLY A 74 8.94 1.75 7.85
C GLY A 74 9.94 1.32 8.92
N VAL A 75 10.91 0.46 8.58
CA VAL A 75 11.99 0.06 9.50
C VAL A 75 12.88 1.25 9.84
N GLU A 76 13.31 2.03 8.83
CA GLU A 76 14.13 3.22 9.05
C GLU A 76 13.41 4.29 9.88
N PHE A 77 12.11 4.46 9.65
CA PHE A 77 11.28 5.33 10.47
C PHE A 77 11.27 4.90 11.94
N CYS A 78 11.16 3.60 12.21
CA CYS A 78 11.24 3.08 13.56
C CYS A 78 12.59 3.42 14.20
N VAL A 79 13.69 3.10 13.53
CA VAL A 79 15.05 3.36 14.02
C VAL A 79 15.28 4.84 14.31
N LYS A 80 14.92 5.73 13.38
CA LYS A 80 15.09 7.18 13.53
C LYS A 80 14.28 7.78 14.69
N ASN A 81 13.20 7.11 15.08
CA ASN A 81 12.33 7.55 16.17
C ASN A 81 12.55 6.77 17.48
N GLY A 82 13.67 6.05 17.60
CA GLY A 82 14.01 5.28 18.81
C GLY A 82 13.03 4.12 19.10
N ILE A 83 12.37 3.61 18.07
CA ILE A 83 11.48 2.46 18.13
C ILE A 83 12.29 1.21 17.74
N ASP A 84 11.97 0.08 18.37
CA ASP A 84 12.58 -1.22 18.06
C ASP A 84 12.58 -1.47 16.53
N PRO A 85 13.73 -1.76 15.90
CA PRO A 85 13.83 -2.10 14.48
C PRO A 85 12.90 -3.23 14.04
N TYR A 86 12.62 -4.20 14.93
CA TYR A 86 11.72 -5.33 14.66
C TYR A 86 10.23 -4.95 14.71
N ALA A 87 9.91 -3.74 15.15
CA ALA A 87 8.51 -3.31 15.31
C ALA A 87 7.73 -3.38 14.00
N MET A 88 8.39 -3.13 12.84
CA MET A 88 7.74 -3.25 11.52
C MET A 88 7.37 -4.70 11.20
N ALA A 89 8.29 -5.65 11.37
CA ALA A 89 8.03 -7.08 11.17
C ALA A 89 6.94 -7.61 12.12
N ASN A 90 6.95 -7.14 13.37
CA ASN A 90 5.93 -7.49 14.36
C ASN A 90 4.55 -6.94 13.98
N ALA A 91 4.49 -5.72 13.42
CA ALA A 91 3.25 -5.13 12.92
C ALA A 91 2.67 -5.93 11.73
N LEU A 92 3.50 -6.32 10.77
CA LEU A 92 3.11 -7.16 9.64
C LEU A 92 2.61 -8.54 10.12
N SER A 93 3.32 -9.17 11.08
CA SER A 93 2.91 -10.46 11.67
C SER A 93 1.56 -10.34 12.36
N LYS A 94 1.33 -9.25 13.11
CA LYS A 94 0.06 -9.01 13.78
C LYS A 94 -1.08 -8.74 12.80
N LEU A 95 -0.80 -7.99 11.73
CA LEU A 95 -1.77 -7.75 10.67
C LEU A 95 -2.17 -9.06 9.96
N ALA A 96 -1.19 -9.91 9.64
CA ALA A 96 -1.44 -11.22 9.05
C ALA A 96 -2.28 -12.13 9.97
N GLU A 97 -2.01 -12.12 11.27
CA GLU A 97 -2.80 -12.85 12.26
C GLU A 97 -4.26 -12.34 12.31
N LEU A 98 -4.44 -11.02 12.40
CA LEU A 98 -5.75 -10.40 12.44
C LEU A 98 -6.57 -10.63 11.16
N ALA A 99 -5.91 -10.74 10.02
CA ALA A 99 -6.57 -10.96 8.74
C ALA A 99 -7.09 -12.39 8.55
N LYS A 100 -6.50 -13.39 9.23
CA LYS A 100 -6.86 -14.82 9.05
C LYS A 100 -8.35 -15.09 9.25
N ASP A 101 -8.92 -14.53 10.32
CA ASP A 101 -10.30 -14.80 10.73
C ASP A 101 -11.21 -13.57 10.56
N ALA A 102 -10.68 -12.50 9.92
CA ALA A 102 -11.41 -11.25 9.80
C ALA A 102 -12.42 -11.28 8.63
N PRO A 103 -13.59 -10.64 8.78
CA PRO A 103 -14.54 -10.46 7.68
C PRO A 103 -13.88 -9.74 6.50
N LYS A 104 -14.27 -10.09 5.25
CA LYS A 104 -13.72 -9.48 4.02
C LYS A 104 -13.79 -7.95 3.99
N ALA A 105 -14.78 -7.35 4.63
CA ALA A 105 -14.96 -5.92 4.72
C ALA A 105 -14.11 -5.25 5.84
N SER A 106 -13.40 -6.03 6.66
CA SER A 106 -12.60 -5.49 7.75
C SER A 106 -11.38 -4.71 7.25
N TYR A 107 -10.92 -3.75 8.06
CA TYR A 107 -9.68 -3.01 7.77
C TYR A 107 -8.47 -3.94 7.60
N ALA A 108 -8.30 -4.92 8.51
CA ALA A 108 -7.19 -5.87 8.45
C ALA A 108 -7.20 -6.68 7.14
N GLN A 109 -8.37 -7.15 6.70
CA GLN A 109 -8.49 -7.91 5.47
C GLN A 109 -8.26 -7.06 4.24
N ARG A 110 -8.71 -5.80 4.23
CA ARG A 110 -8.44 -4.85 3.13
C ARG A 110 -6.95 -4.54 3.03
N MET A 111 -6.30 -4.22 4.15
CA MET A 111 -4.85 -3.99 4.20
C MET A 111 -4.06 -5.22 3.73
N PHE A 112 -4.46 -6.41 4.15
CA PHE A 112 -3.82 -7.66 3.73
C PHE A 112 -3.97 -7.90 2.21
N SER A 113 -5.15 -7.58 1.64
CA SER A 113 -5.43 -7.78 0.22
C SER A 113 -4.75 -6.75 -0.68
N SER A 114 -4.62 -5.50 -0.22
CA SER A 114 -3.94 -4.43 -0.98
C SER A 114 -2.42 -4.50 -0.89
N HIS A 115 -1.88 -5.19 0.12
CA HIS A 115 -0.45 -5.33 0.39
C HIS A 115 -0.02 -6.81 0.42
N PRO A 116 0.17 -7.44 -0.75
CA PRO A 116 0.40 -8.89 -0.85
C PRO A 116 1.77 -9.34 -0.33
N ASP A 117 2.00 -10.65 -0.37
CA ASP A 117 3.25 -11.33 0.00
C ASP A 117 3.74 -11.10 1.45
N THR A 118 2.80 -10.97 2.37
CA THR A 118 3.07 -10.58 3.76
C THR A 118 4.11 -11.48 4.45
N GLN A 119 4.15 -12.79 4.19
CA GLN A 119 5.14 -13.68 4.82
C GLN A 119 6.57 -13.35 4.39
N LYS A 120 6.81 -13.17 3.09
CA LYS A 120 8.12 -12.78 2.56
C LYS A 120 8.55 -11.40 3.08
N ARG A 121 7.58 -10.49 3.20
CA ARG A 121 7.81 -9.16 3.75
C ARG A 121 8.22 -9.20 5.22
N ILE A 122 7.58 -10.06 6.03
CA ILE A 122 7.96 -10.28 7.44
C ILE A 122 9.41 -10.76 7.53
N GLU A 123 9.79 -11.74 6.75
CA GLU A 123 11.16 -12.28 6.74
C GLU A 123 12.19 -11.23 6.30
N ARG A 124 11.87 -10.48 5.25
CA ARG A 124 12.74 -9.42 4.73
C ARG A 124 12.89 -8.26 5.71
N THR A 125 11.83 -7.81 6.35
CA THR A 125 11.88 -6.73 7.35
C THR A 125 12.63 -7.15 8.61
N LYS A 126 12.55 -8.42 9.01
CA LYS A 126 13.41 -9.00 10.08
C LYS A 126 14.88 -8.95 9.71
N ALA A 127 15.23 -9.41 8.52
CA ALA A 127 16.62 -9.37 8.04
C ALA A 127 17.17 -7.94 7.97
N LYS A 128 16.35 -6.97 7.56
CA LYS A 128 16.73 -5.55 7.57
C LYS A 128 16.90 -5.04 9.02
N ALA A 129 16.01 -5.39 9.93
CA ALA A 129 16.11 -5.02 11.34
C ALA A 129 17.40 -5.58 12.00
N ASP A 130 17.81 -6.79 11.64
CA ASP A 130 19.06 -7.40 12.10
C ASP A 130 20.28 -6.53 11.78
N SER A 131 20.27 -5.82 10.65
CA SER A 131 21.37 -4.92 10.26
C SER A 131 21.53 -3.71 11.18
N TYR A 132 20.46 -3.31 11.87
CA TYR A 132 20.47 -2.23 12.86
C TYR A 132 20.72 -2.73 14.28
N ALA A 133 20.29 -3.95 14.61
CA ALA A 133 20.48 -4.53 15.94
C ALA A 133 21.93 -4.96 16.20
N LYS A 134 22.72 -5.23 15.15
CA LYS A 134 24.14 -5.62 15.23
C LYS A 134 25.13 -4.44 15.35
N LYS A 135 24.62 -3.23 15.34
CA LYS A 135 25.40 -2.01 15.54
C LYS A 135 25.28 -1.50 16.97
#